data_428efcc10b602d4ba2a3f95e2538e5ad
#
_entry.id   428efcc10b602d4ba2a3f95e2538e5ad
#
_cell.length_a   1.000
_cell.length_b   1.000
_cell.length_c   1.000
_cell.angle_alpha   90.00
_cell.angle_beta   90.00
_cell.angle_gamma   90.00
#
_symmetry.space_group_name_H-M   'P 1'
#
loop_
_entity.id
_entity.type
_entity.pdbx_description
1 polymer ?
#
loop_
_entity_poly.entity_id
_entity_poly.type
_entity_poly.pdbx_seq_one_letter_code
_entity_poly.pdbx_strand_id
1 'polypeptide(L)'
;ELVKEVQRRVARIDTDQAFQPSTLDELIVDEVDTAFPLLAYTERPDRFCAGLVEGRVGVIVDGLPLGYLLPGTIGQFFRTGQDRSQNWLAASTLSVLRYLCMLCSLFLPAWYVAAVNFHPEMIPARLAWSISEAKLNVPFSTLFEVLIMLLAFEAVQEAGLRLPGPIGQTASILGGLVVGSAAVEAAIVSPVVLIVVAIAGIAGYTVPSQEFSAALRIWRFLLVIGASLGGLFAVTALTAVLVGRLAQLES
;
A
#
# COMPACT_ATOMS: atom_id res chain seq x y z
N GLU A 1 -29.63 10.06 8.96
CA GLU A 1 -29.71 9.28 7.70
C GLU A 1 -28.73 8.12 7.70
N LEU A 2 -27.45 8.34 7.93
CA LEU A 2 -26.40 7.32 7.98
C LEU A 2 -26.71 6.16 8.94
N VAL A 3 -27.14 6.44 10.17
CA VAL A 3 -27.47 5.38 11.16
C VAL A 3 -28.60 4.48 10.66
N LYS A 4 -29.63 5.05 10.02
CA LYS A 4 -30.73 4.27 9.46
C LYS A 4 -30.29 3.39 8.30
N GLU A 5 -29.38 3.88 7.48
CA GLU A 5 -28.84 3.11 6.38
C GLU A 5 -27.99 1.94 6.88
N VAL A 6 -27.08 2.19 7.82
CA VAL A 6 -26.30 1.13 8.46
C VAL A 6 -27.20 0.09 9.13
N GLN A 7 -28.23 0.52 9.87
CA GLN A 7 -29.20 -0.40 10.47
C GLN A 7 -29.95 -1.24 9.42
N ARG A 8 -30.31 -0.62 8.29
CA ARG A 8 -30.96 -1.32 7.18
C ARG A 8 -30.05 -2.39 6.56
N ARG A 9 -28.76 -2.08 6.38
CA ARG A 9 -27.76 -3.01 5.82
C ARG A 9 -27.50 -4.15 6.79
N VAL A 10 -27.26 -3.83 8.06
CA VAL A 10 -27.05 -4.84 9.13
C VAL A 10 -28.27 -5.76 9.28
N ALA A 11 -29.49 -5.23 9.18
CA ALA A 11 -30.71 -6.03 9.26
C ALA A 11 -30.92 -7.00 8.09
N ARG A 12 -30.18 -6.85 6.98
CA ARG A 12 -30.20 -7.78 5.83
C ARG A 12 -29.23 -8.95 5.97
N ILE A 13 -28.32 -8.87 6.95
CA ILE A 13 -27.34 -9.92 7.18
C ILE A 13 -28.06 -11.12 7.78
N ASP A 14 -28.10 -12.20 7.02
CA ASP A 14 -28.60 -13.52 7.43
C ASP A 14 -27.43 -14.51 7.35
N THR A 15 -26.63 -14.55 8.41
CA THR A 15 -25.47 -15.44 8.50
C THR A 15 -25.24 -15.91 9.92
N ASP A 16 -24.93 -17.19 10.07
CA ASP A 16 -24.57 -17.80 11.35
C ASP A 16 -23.11 -17.57 11.74
N GLN A 17 -22.30 -16.96 10.85
CA GLN A 17 -20.85 -16.79 11.03
C GLN A 17 -20.40 -15.35 10.69
N ALA A 18 -20.52 -14.43 11.63
CA ALA A 18 -20.00 -13.06 11.49
C ALA A 18 -18.67 -12.85 12.25
N PHE A 19 -17.80 -13.87 12.33
CA PHE A 19 -16.67 -13.86 13.26
C PHE A 19 -15.34 -13.35 12.66
N GLN A 20 -15.34 -12.92 11.41
CA GLN A 20 -14.13 -12.33 10.81
C GLN A 20 -14.40 -10.89 10.35
N PRO A 21 -13.44 -9.96 10.54
CA PRO A 21 -13.58 -8.58 10.10
C PRO A 21 -13.96 -8.44 8.62
N SER A 22 -13.29 -9.19 7.74
CA SER A 22 -13.54 -9.21 6.30
C SER A 22 -14.94 -9.68 5.91
N THR A 23 -15.55 -10.59 6.68
CA THR A 23 -16.91 -11.07 6.39
C THR A 23 -17.94 -9.96 6.61
N LEU A 24 -17.74 -9.11 7.61
CA LEU A 24 -18.63 -7.99 7.86
C LEU A 24 -18.51 -6.93 6.75
N ASP A 25 -17.29 -6.70 6.27
CA ASP A 25 -17.03 -5.78 5.15
C ASP A 25 -17.81 -6.22 3.91
N GLU A 26 -17.71 -7.50 3.52
CA GLU A 26 -18.41 -8.08 2.38
C GLU A 26 -19.94 -8.03 2.51
N LEU A 27 -20.49 -8.09 3.74
CA LEU A 27 -21.93 -8.14 3.98
C LEU A 27 -22.59 -6.74 4.10
N ILE A 28 -21.82 -5.73 4.49
CA ILE A 28 -22.34 -4.36 4.68
C ILE A 28 -22.11 -3.50 3.44
N VAL A 29 -21.07 -3.77 2.67
CA VAL A 29 -20.67 -2.96 1.52
C VAL A 29 -21.34 -3.43 0.25
N ASP A 30 -21.76 -2.50 -0.62
CA ASP A 30 -22.41 -2.83 -1.89
C ASP A 30 -21.39 -3.25 -2.97
N GLU A 31 -20.12 -2.79 -2.88
CA GLU A 31 -19.04 -3.12 -3.81
C GLU A 31 -18.00 -4.04 -3.17
N VAL A 32 -18.16 -5.34 -3.37
CA VAL A 32 -17.25 -6.38 -2.86
C VAL A 32 -15.99 -6.52 -3.71
N ASP A 33 -16.05 -6.16 -5.00
CA ASP A 33 -14.97 -6.35 -5.97
C ASP A 33 -13.88 -5.25 -5.92
N THR A 34 -13.54 -4.79 -4.72
CA THR A 34 -12.47 -3.81 -4.52
C THR A 34 -11.38 -4.33 -3.59
N ALA A 35 -10.12 -4.03 -3.94
CA ALA A 35 -8.99 -4.31 -3.06
C ALA A 35 -8.86 -3.26 -1.92
N PHE A 36 -9.55 -2.12 -2.02
CA PHE A 36 -9.47 -1.06 -1.02
C PHE A 36 -10.47 -1.30 0.11
N PRO A 37 -10.04 -1.13 1.38
CA PRO A 37 -10.95 -1.24 2.50
C PRO A 37 -11.97 -0.08 2.48
N LEU A 38 -13.25 -0.41 2.59
CA LEU A 38 -14.35 0.56 2.63
C LEU A 38 -14.81 0.86 4.06
N LEU A 39 -14.52 -0.03 5.00
CA LEU A 39 -14.74 0.14 6.41
C LEU A 39 -13.42 0.38 7.15
N ALA A 40 -13.46 1.17 8.20
CA ALA A 40 -12.35 1.27 9.12
C ALA A 40 -12.69 0.54 10.41
N TYR A 41 -11.78 -0.29 10.90
CA TYR A 41 -11.93 -0.91 12.21
C TYR A 41 -10.75 -0.59 13.13
N THR A 42 -10.97 -0.72 14.40
CA THR A 42 -9.95 -0.45 15.42
C THR A 42 -10.21 -1.24 16.69
N GLU A 43 -9.11 -1.74 17.29
CA GLU A 43 -9.11 -2.32 18.63
C GLU A 43 -8.99 -1.23 19.73
N ARG A 44 -8.64 -0.01 19.32
CA ARG A 44 -8.36 1.09 20.25
C ARG A 44 -9.62 1.90 20.54
N PRO A 45 -10.05 1.96 21.82
CA PRO A 45 -11.25 2.72 22.22
C PRO A 45 -11.14 4.22 21.94
N ASP A 46 -9.93 4.81 22.11
CA ASP A 46 -9.66 6.22 21.83
C ASP A 46 -9.92 6.58 20.35
N ARG A 47 -9.51 5.72 19.44
CA ARG A 47 -9.73 5.89 18.00
C ARG A 47 -11.20 5.70 17.63
N PHE A 48 -11.86 4.73 18.24
CA PHE A 48 -13.28 4.47 18.04
C PHE A 48 -14.14 5.66 18.52
N CYS A 49 -13.94 6.13 19.77
CA CYS A 49 -14.64 7.30 20.30
C CYS A 49 -14.41 8.55 19.45
N ALA A 50 -13.19 8.74 18.98
CA ALA A 50 -12.87 9.87 18.11
C ALA A 50 -13.62 9.83 16.78
N GLY A 51 -13.79 8.65 16.18
CA GLY A 51 -14.62 8.47 14.98
C GLY A 51 -16.09 8.81 15.22
N LEU A 52 -16.64 8.40 16.37
CA LEU A 52 -18.01 8.77 16.75
C LEU A 52 -18.19 10.27 16.91
N VAL A 53 -17.24 10.97 17.53
CA VAL A 53 -17.25 12.43 17.67
C VAL A 53 -17.17 13.14 16.31
N GLU A 54 -16.49 12.54 15.33
CA GLU A 54 -16.45 13.02 13.94
C GLU A 54 -17.76 12.81 13.17
N GLY A 55 -18.79 12.22 13.81
CA GLY A 55 -20.12 12.00 13.22
C GLY A 55 -20.27 10.69 12.45
N ARG A 56 -19.34 9.74 12.64
CA ARG A 56 -19.42 8.40 12.03
C ARG A 56 -20.31 7.47 12.84
N VAL A 57 -20.77 6.42 12.18
CA VAL A 57 -21.52 5.35 12.84
C VAL A 57 -20.55 4.28 13.31
N GLY A 58 -20.61 3.95 14.58
CA GLY A 58 -19.85 2.85 15.16
C GLY A 58 -20.70 1.59 15.22
N VAL A 59 -20.13 0.46 14.79
CA VAL A 59 -20.73 -0.87 14.93
C VAL A 59 -19.82 -1.73 15.78
N ILE A 60 -20.37 -2.39 16.77
CA ILE A 60 -19.68 -3.36 17.62
C ILE A 60 -20.40 -4.69 17.46
N VAL A 61 -19.64 -5.74 17.19
CA VAL A 61 -20.16 -7.09 17.01
C VAL A 61 -19.75 -7.92 18.21
N ASP A 62 -20.71 -8.61 18.80
CA ASP A 62 -20.44 -9.49 19.93
C ASP A 62 -19.51 -10.64 19.51
N GLY A 63 -18.50 -10.93 20.34
CA GLY A 63 -17.45 -11.92 20.04
C GLY A 63 -16.27 -11.39 19.24
N LEU A 64 -16.29 -10.15 18.72
CA LEU A 64 -15.15 -9.51 18.06
C LEU A 64 -14.56 -8.39 18.92
N PRO A 65 -13.25 -8.38 19.20
CA PRO A 65 -12.60 -7.32 19.96
C PRO A 65 -12.34 -6.05 19.12
N LEU A 66 -13.22 -5.75 18.18
CA LEU A 66 -13.06 -4.69 17.19
C LEU A 66 -14.28 -3.78 17.15
N GLY A 67 -14.06 -2.48 16.98
CA GLY A 67 -15.09 -1.53 16.66
C GLY A 67 -14.97 -1.06 15.21
N TYR A 68 -16.05 -1.14 14.45
CA TYR A 68 -16.14 -0.69 13.06
C TYR A 68 -16.64 0.74 13.00
N LEU A 69 -16.09 1.53 12.10
CA LEU A 69 -16.45 2.92 11.85
C LEU A 69 -16.86 3.11 10.39
N LEU A 70 -18.07 3.56 10.17
CA LEU A 70 -18.67 3.80 8.86
C LEU A 70 -19.08 5.28 8.70
N PRO A 71 -18.93 5.87 7.52
CA PRO A 71 -18.20 5.39 6.36
C PRO A 71 -16.68 5.44 6.55
N GLY A 72 -15.95 4.58 5.84
CA GLY A 72 -14.50 4.65 5.73
C GLY A 72 -14.09 5.83 4.81
N THR A 73 -13.15 6.66 5.23
CA THR A 73 -12.61 7.74 4.39
C THR A 73 -11.13 7.56 4.18
N ILE A 74 -10.64 7.89 2.97
CA ILE A 74 -9.22 7.75 2.62
C ILE A 74 -8.30 8.41 3.68
N GLY A 75 -8.67 9.59 4.18
CA GLY A 75 -7.89 10.30 5.18
C GLY A 75 -7.71 9.56 6.51
N GLN A 76 -8.59 8.61 6.84
CA GLN A 76 -8.47 7.80 8.06
C GLN A 76 -7.32 6.81 7.99
N PHE A 77 -7.09 6.24 6.81
CA PHE A 77 -6.06 5.23 6.62
C PHE A 77 -4.64 5.81 6.75
N PHE A 78 -4.51 7.15 6.69
CA PHE A 78 -3.24 7.87 6.88
C PHE A 78 -3.05 8.47 8.27
N ARG A 79 -4.10 8.52 9.09
CA ARG A 79 -4.02 9.07 10.45
C ARG A 79 -3.80 7.98 11.46
N THR A 80 -2.85 8.21 12.37
CA THR A 80 -2.66 7.36 13.55
C THR A 80 -3.30 8.00 14.77
N GLY A 81 -3.65 7.18 15.78
CA GLY A 81 -4.15 7.72 17.06
C GLY A 81 -3.14 8.63 17.76
N GLN A 82 -1.84 8.41 17.51
CA GLN A 82 -0.76 9.23 18.07
C GLN A 82 -0.71 10.66 17.52
N ASP A 83 -1.17 10.88 16.28
CA ASP A 83 -1.15 12.22 15.65
C ASP A 83 -2.01 13.23 16.42
N ARG A 84 -3.04 12.75 17.15
CA ARG A 84 -3.91 13.59 17.97
C ARG A 84 -3.29 14.02 19.29
N SER A 85 -2.31 13.28 19.78
CA SER A 85 -1.59 13.58 21.02
C SER A 85 -0.33 14.45 20.80
N GLN A 86 0.06 14.66 19.55
CA GLN A 86 1.23 15.45 19.17
C GLN A 86 0.89 16.90 18.87
N ASN A 87 1.93 17.75 18.86
CA ASN A 87 1.80 19.13 18.40
C ASN A 87 1.28 19.13 16.94
N TRP A 88 0.36 20.05 16.62
CA TRP A 88 -0.28 20.17 15.31
C TRP A 88 0.74 20.29 14.16
N LEU A 89 1.86 20.98 14.37
CA LEU A 89 2.93 21.14 13.36
C LEU A 89 3.60 19.81 13.06
N ALA A 90 3.96 19.05 14.10
CA ALA A 90 4.58 17.73 13.96
C ALA A 90 3.61 16.74 13.29
N ALA A 91 2.36 16.69 13.74
CA ALA A 91 1.34 15.83 13.16
C ALA A 91 1.07 16.14 11.68
N SER A 92 1.02 17.43 11.31
CA SER A 92 0.84 17.85 9.91
C SER A 92 2.03 17.46 9.04
N THR A 93 3.25 17.68 9.52
CA THR A 93 4.49 17.32 8.79
C THR A 93 4.58 15.82 8.56
N LEU A 94 4.29 15.01 9.59
CA LEU A 94 4.28 13.56 9.46
C LEU A 94 3.18 13.06 8.52
N SER A 95 2.01 13.70 8.53
CA SER A 95 0.93 13.37 7.60
C SER A 95 1.34 13.64 6.14
N VAL A 96 1.93 14.79 5.85
CA VAL A 96 2.45 15.12 4.51
C VAL A 96 3.52 14.10 4.09
N LEU A 97 4.44 13.76 5.00
CA LEU A 97 5.47 12.75 4.73
C LEU A 97 4.85 11.40 4.37
N ARG A 98 3.81 10.94 5.08
CA ARG A 98 3.11 9.69 4.77
C ARG A 98 2.47 9.70 3.37
N TYR A 99 1.84 10.81 2.97
CA TYR A 99 1.30 10.94 1.61
C TYR A 99 2.41 10.89 0.55
N LEU A 100 3.53 11.58 0.77
CA LEU A 100 4.67 11.52 -0.14
C LEU A 100 5.27 10.10 -0.22
N CYS A 101 5.41 9.43 0.91
CA CYS A 101 5.88 8.05 0.95
C CYS A 101 4.91 7.10 0.23
N MET A 102 3.60 7.27 0.40
CA MET A 102 2.61 6.50 -0.35
C MET A 102 2.78 6.68 -1.86
N LEU A 103 2.91 7.92 -2.33
CA LEU A 103 3.14 8.21 -3.74
C LEU A 103 4.46 7.60 -4.23
N CYS A 104 5.54 7.72 -3.46
CA CYS A 104 6.82 7.07 -3.77
C CYS A 104 6.67 5.55 -3.84
N SER A 105 6.02 4.93 -2.86
CA SER A 105 5.82 3.48 -2.86
C SER A 105 5.05 2.99 -4.07
N LEU A 106 4.06 3.74 -4.52
CA LEU A 106 3.20 3.37 -5.64
C LEU A 106 3.85 3.62 -7.00
N PHE A 107 4.41 4.81 -7.20
CA PHE A 107 4.82 5.29 -8.51
C PHE A 107 6.30 5.11 -8.83
N LEU A 108 7.19 5.14 -7.83
CA LEU A 108 8.63 5.17 -8.07
C LEU A 108 9.13 3.99 -8.92
N PRO A 109 8.74 2.71 -8.67
CA PRO A 109 9.16 1.59 -9.51
C PRO A 109 8.63 1.69 -10.95
N ALA A 110 7.38 2.12 -11.11
CA ALA A 110 6.77 2.28 -12.42
C ALA A 110 7.43 3.43 -13.21
N TRP A 111 7.70 4.56 -12.58
CA TRP A 111 8.42 5.67 -13.19
C TRP A 111 9.84 5.28 -13.61
N TYR A 112 10.53 4.50 -12.78
CA TYR A 112 11.86 4.00 -13.13
C TYR A 112 11.79 3.13 -14.39
N VAL A 113 10.87 2.17 -14.46
CA VAL A 113 10.71 1.30 -15.65
C VAL A 113 10.35 2.12 -16.87
N ALA A 114 9.42 3.07 -16.75
CA ALA A 114 9.00 3.95 -17.84
C ALA A 114 10.16 4.83 -18.34
N ALA A 115 10.92 5.44 -17.42
CA ALA A 115 12.04 6.31 -17.76
C ALA A 115 13.17 5.55 -18.45
N VAL A 116 13.55 4.40 -17.93
CA VAL A 116 14.67 3.61 -18.51
C VAL A 116 14.32 3.03 -19.87
N ASN A 117 13.08 2.58 -20.08
CA ASN A 117 12.69 1.89 -21.30
C ASN A 117 12.21 2.83 -22.42
N PHE A 118 11.53 3.93 -22.08
CA PHE A 118 10.84 4.78 -23.07
C PHE A 118 11.29 6.24 -23.06
N HIS A 119 11.83 6.73 -21.94
CA HIS A 119 12.14 8.15 -21.76
C HIS A 119 13.55 8.36 -21.16
N PRO A 120 14.61 7.81 -21.75
CA PRO A 120 15.98 7.96 -21.24
C PRO A 120 16.44 9.42 -21.19
N GLU A 121 15.84 10.29 -21.97
CA GLU A 121 16.08 11.74 -21.99
C GLU A 121 15.68 12.45 -20.68
N MET A 122 14.80 11.86 -19.88
CA MET A 122 14.41 12.41 -18.58
C MET A 122 15.48 12.16 -17.50
N ILE A 123 16.39 11.21 -17.75
CA ILE A 123 17.41 10.83 -16.80
C ILE A 123 18.68 11.67 -17.06
N PRO A 124 19.28 12.30 -16.03
CA PRO A 124 20.55 13.01 -16.21
C PRO A 124 21.61 12.12 -16.88
N ALA A 125 22.31 12.63 -17.88
CA ALA A 125 23.21 11.84 -18.74
C ALA A 125 24.23 10.97 -17.96
N ARG A 126 24.77 11.49 -16.88
CA ARG A 126 25.69 10.73 -16.00
C ARG A 126 25.03 9.52 -15.35
N LEU A 127 23.79 9.71 -14.89
CA LEU A 127 23.01 8.64 -14.26
C LEU A 127 22.55 7.60 -15.30
N ALA A 128 22.12 8.07 -16.49
CA ALA A 128 21.75 7.18 -17.59
C ALA A 128 22.91 6.29 -18.02
N TRP A 129 24.13 6.85 -18.08
CA TRP A 129 25.35 6.10 -18.36
C TRP A 129 25.61 5.03 -17.29
N SER A 130 25.56 5.42 -16.00
CA SER A 130 25.76 4.49 -14.88
C SER A 130 24.72 3.35 -14.85
N ILE A 131 23.46 3.65 -15.17
CA ILE A 131 22.41 2.64 -15.30
C ILE A 131 22.71 1.68 -16.45
N SER A 132 23.12 2.22 -17.60
CA SER A 132 23.45 1.40 -18.78
C SER A 132 24.64 0.49 -18.51
N GLU A 133 25.69 1.00 -17.86
CA GLU A 133 26.87 0.22 -17.48
C GLU A 133 26.50 -0.89 -16.47
N ALA A 134 25.72 -0.57 -15.44
CA ALA A 134 25.26 -1.55 -14.46
C ALA A 134 24.42 -2.67 -15.09
N LYS A 135 23.73 -2.39 -16.18
CA LYS A 135 22.90 -3.36 -16.92
C LYS A 135 23.65 -4.29 -17.84
N LEU A 136 24.87 -3.97 -18.24
CA LEU A 136 25.64 -4.81 -19.17
C LEU A 136 25.82 -6.26 -18.69
N ASN A 137 25.88 -6.46 -17.39
CA ASN A 137 26.07 -7.77 -16.77
C ASN A 137 24.78 -8.47 -16.35
N VAL A 138 23.62 -7.82 -16.49
CA VAL A 138 22.33 -8.36 -16.06
C VAL A 138 21.58 -8.93 -17.26
N PRO A 139 21.22 -10.23 -17.25
CA PRO A 139 20.59 -10.88 -18.40
C PRO A 139 19.09 -10.56 -18.56
N PHE A 140 18.48 -9.90 -17.57
CA PHE A 140 17.04 -9.65 -17.53
C PHE A 140 16.68 -8.24 -18.01
N SER A 141 15.45 -8.10 -18.55
CA SER A 141 14.90 -6.77 -18.84
C SER A 141 14.58 -6.01 -17.56
N THR A 142 14.51 -4.66 -17.64
CA THR A 142 14.19 -3.80 -16.49
C THR A 142 12.89 -4.20 -15.80
N LEU A 143 11.87 -4.62 -16.57
CA LEU A 143 10.61 -5.10 -16.02
C LEU A 143 10.83 -6.32 -15.11
N PHE A 144 11.53 -7.34 -15.61
CA PHE A 144 11.77 -8.57 -14.86
C PHE A 144 12.62 -8.31 -13.61
N GLU A 145 13.66 -7.48 -13.71
CA GLU A 145 14.46 -7.08 -12.54
C GLU A 145 13.59 -6.47 -11.44
N VAL A 146 12.73 -5.49 -11.83
CA VAL A 146 11.86 -4.80 -10.86
C VAL A 146 10.80 -5.76 -10.30
N LEU A 147 10.18 -6.61 -11.13
CA LEU A 147 9.17 -7.56 -10.66
C LEU A 147 9.76 -8.61 -9.71
N ILE A 148 10.91 -9.19 -10.04
CA ILE A 148 11.59 -10.17 -9.18
C ILE A 148 11.90 -9.54 -7.81
N MET A 149 12.44 -8.31 -7.80
CA MET A 149 12.76 -7.63 -6.56
C MET A 149 11.52 -7.24 -5.76
N LEU A 150 10.45 -6.78 -6.41
CA LEU A 150 9.18 -6.50 -5.73
C LEU A 150 8.61 -7.77 -5.10
N LEU A 151 8.58 -8.89 -5.84
CA LEU A 151 8.11 -10.17 -5.30
C LEU A 151 8.97 -10.67 -4.15
N ALA A 152 10.29 -10.55 -4.24
CA ALA A 152 11.19 -10.91 -3.16
C ALA A 152 10.93 -10.06 -1.90
N PHE A 153 10.73 -8.75 -2.07
CA PHE A 153 10.38 -7.85 -0.96
C PHE A 153 9.03 -8.20 -0.34
N GLU A 154 8.01 -8.49 -1.15
CA GLU A 154 6.69 -8.92 -0.65
C GLU A 154 6.78 -10.24 0.12
N ALA A 155 7.56 -11.20 -0.38
CA ALA A 155 7.77 -12.47 0.32
C ALA A 155 8.44 -12.28 1.69
N VAL A 156 9.46 -11.40 1.76
CA VAL A 156 10.14 -11.06 3.02
C VAL A 156 9.19 -10.33 3.97
N GLN A 157 8.35 -9.41 3.48
CA GLN A 157 7.34 -8.73 4.29
C GLN A 157 6.31 -9.70 4.85
N GLU A 158 5.76 -10.56 4.01
CA GLU A 158 4.75 -11.55 4.41
C GLU A 158 5.31 -12.52 5.45
N ALA A 159 6.56 -12.99 5.26
CA ALA A 159 7.24 -13.81 6.24
C ALA A 159 7.43 -13.08 7.57
N GLY A 160 7.79 -11.80 7.54
CA GLY A 160 7.96 -10.98 8.73
C GLY A 160 6.68 -10.77 9.53
N LEU A 161 5.55 -10.64 8.86
CA LEU A 161 4.24 -10.49 9.52
C LEU A 161 3.77 -11.77 10.23
N ARG A 162 4.21 -12.94 9.77
CA ARG A 162 3.85 -14.24 10.35
C ARG A 162 4.72 -14.64 11.54
N LEU A 163 5.88 -14.01 11.71
CA LEU A 163 6.78 -14.29 12.82
C LEU A 163 6.42 -13.44 14.05
N PRO A 164 6.51 -13.99 15.26
CA PRO A 164 6.14 -13.26 16.47
C PRO A 164 7.10 -12.12 16.78
N GLY A 165 6.55 -10.90 16.94
CA GLY A 165 7.19 -9.74 17.55
C GLY A 165 8.56 -9.34 16.96
N PRO A 166 9.59 -9.21 17.78
CA PRO A 166 10.91 -8.70 17.38
C PRO A 166 11.64 -9.58 16.36
N ILE A 167 11.34 -10.87 16.34
CA ILE A 167 11.97 -11.84 15.43
C ILE A 167 11.53 -11.57 13.99
N GLY A 168 10.25 -11.25 13.77
CA GLY A 168 9.72 -10.95 12.44
C GLY A 168 10.35 -9.69 11.85
N GLN A 169 10.51 -8.63 12.64
CA GLN A 169 11.16 -7.40 12.21
C GLN A 169 12.63 -7.63 11.84
N THR A 170 13.37 -8.35 12.67
CA THR A 170 14.77 -8.67 12.40
C THR A 170 14.92 -9.56 11.18
N ALA A 171 14.07 -10.57 11.02
CA ALA A 171 14.07 -11.44 9.85
C ALA A 171 13.76 -10.69 8.56
N SER A 172 12.84 -9.72 8.59
CA SER A 172 12.53 -8.87 7.43
C SER A 172 13.70 -7.98 7.03
N ILE A 173 14.39 -7.37 7.99
CA ILE A 173 15.56 -6.52 7.72
C ILE A 173 16.70 -7.35 7.15
N LEU A 174 17.05 -8.45 7.80
CA LEU A 174 18.14 -9.33 7.37
C LEU A 174 17.80 -10.01 6.02
N GLY A 175 16.58 -10.49 5.86
CA GLY A 175 16.12 -11.08 4.61
C GLY A 175 16.21 -10.10 3.44
N GLY A 176 15.73 -8.87 3.63
CA GLY A 176 15.82 -7.81 2.62
C GLY A 176 17.26 -7.46 2.26
N LEU A 177 18.15 -7.35 3.24
CA LEU A 177 19.56 -7.06 3.02
C LEU A 177 20.27 -8.22 2.31
N VAL A 178 20.11 -9.45 2.80
CA VAL A 178 20.77 -10.64 2.23
C VAL A 178 20.27 -10.94 0.83
N VAL A 179 18.95 -10.93 0.62
CA VAL A 179 18.37 -11.18 -0.71
C VAL A 179 18.78 -10.09 -1.69
N GLY A 180 18.76 -8.82 -1.26
CA GLY A 180 19.15 -7.69 -2.10
C GLY A 180 20.62 -7.73 -2.51
N SER A 181 21.54 -7.94 -1.54
CA SER A 181 22.99 -8.01 -1.85
C SER A 181 23.32 -9.23 -2.72
N ALA A 182 22.78 -10.40 -2.40
CA ALA A 182 23.01 -11.62 -3.18
C ALA A 182 22.48 -11.49 -4.63
N ALA A 183 21.32 -10.85 -4.83
CA ALA A 183 20.76 -10.64 -6.15
C ALA A 183 21.64 -9.72 -7.03
N VAL A 184 22.25 -8.70 -6.42
CA VAL A 184 23.19 -7.81 -7.12
C VAL A 184 24.53 -8.51 -7.38
N GLU A 185 25.10 -9.23 -6.41
CA GLU A 185 26.34 -9.99 -6.57
C GLU A 185 26.21 -11.08 -7.64
N ALA A 186 25.06 -11.73 -7.72
CA ALA A 186 24.76 -12.73 -8.75
C ALA A 186 24.41 -12.12 -10.11
N ALA A 187 24.46 -10.80 -10.25
CA ALA A 187 24.08 -10.05 -11.45
C ALA A 187 22.64 -10.39 -11.95
N ILE A 188 21.73 -10.75 -11.03
CA ILE A 188 20.32 -10.99 -11.35
C ILE A 188 19.59 -9.66 -11.50
N VAL A 189 19.95 -8.67 -10.68
CA VAL A 189 19.37 -7.32 -10.73
C VAL A 189 20.48 -6.27 -10.67
N SER A 190 20.21 -5.13 -11.27
CA SER A 190 21.13 -3.98 -11.20
C SER A 190 21.05 -3.30 -9.82
N PRO A 191 22.15 -2.70 -9.32
CA PRO A 191 22.14 -1.97 -8.04
C PRO A 191 21.12 -0.85 -7.99
N VAL A 192 20.82 -0.21 -9.12
CA VAL A 192 19.85 0.89 -9.20
C VAL A 192 18.42 0.38 -8.98
N VAL A 193 18.06 -0.77 -9.56
CA VAL A 193 16.77 -1.42 -9.33
C VAL A 193 16.59 -1.75 -7.85
N LEU A 194 17.64 -2.30 -7.20
CA LEU A 194 17.61 -2.60 -5.78
C LEU A 194 17.28 -1.35 -4.95
N ILE A 195 17.95 -0.22 -5.23
CA ILE A 195 17.71 1.05 -4.53
C ILE A 195 16.27 1.54 -4.74
N VAL A 196 15.78 1.54 -5.98
CA VAL A 196 14.43 1.97 -6.32
C VAL A 196 13.37 1.13 -5.60
N VAL A 197 13.51 -0.18 -5.62
CA VAL A 197 12.56 -1.09 -4.97
C VAL A 197 12.67 -1.00 -3.45
N ALA A 198 13.87 -0.85 -2.89
CA ALA A 198 14.06 -0.67 -1.44
C ALA A 198 13.41 0.62 -0.95
N ILE A 199 13.59 1.74 -1.63
CA ILE A 199 12.93 3.01 -1.29
C ILE A 199 11.41 2.85 -1.36
N ALA A 200 10.87 2.25 -2.43
CA ALA A 200 9.44 2.03 -2.59
C ALA A 200 8.88 1.09 -1.50
N GLY A 201 9.61 0.06 -1.13
CA GLY A 201 9.25 -0.87 -0.07
C GLY A 201 9.21 -0.19 1.30
N ILE A 202 10.28 0.51 1.68
CA ILE A 202 10.36 1.25 2.95
C ILE A 202 9.27 2.33 3.03
N ALA A 203 9.06 3.06 1.93
CA ALA A 203 8.01 4.06 1.84
C ALA A 203 6.60 3.45 2.06
N GLY A 204 6.36 2.23 1.59
CA GLY A 204 5.12 1.50 1.81
C GLY A 204 4.82 1.20 3.28
N TYR A 205 5.84 1.03 4.12
CA TYR A 205 5.65 0.80 5.57
C TYR A 205 5.16 2.04 6.34
N THR A 206 5.24 3.21 5.76
CA THR A 206 4.77 4.44 6.43
C THR A 206 3.24 4.56 6.44
N VAL A 207 2.53 3.77 5.61
CA VAL A 207 1.07 3.75 5.58
C VAL A 207 0.55 2.97 6.78
N PRO A 208 -0.23 3.60 7.70
CA PRO A 208 -0.63 2.98 8.95
C PRO A 208 -1.63 1.81 8.79
N SER A 209 -2.45 1.85 7.75
CA SER A 209 -3.43 0.79 7.46
C SER A 209 -2.80 -0.31 6.62
N GLN A 210 -2.77 -1.53 7.18
CA GLN A 210 -2.21 -2.69 6.47
C GLN A 210 -3.05 -3.09 5.25
N GLU A 211 -4.37 -3.05 5.37
CA GLU A 211 -5.28 -3.38 4.25
C GLU A 211 -5.15 -2.39 3.10
N PHE A 212 -5.14 -1.09 3.42
CA PHE A 212 -4.92 -0.06 2.41
C PHE A 212 -3.54 -0.20 1.74
N SER A 213 -2.51 -0.52 2.53
CA SER A 213 -1.17 -0.81 2.01
C SER A 213 -1.17 -2.05 1.10
N ALA A 214 -1.93 -3.10 1.43
CA ALA A 214 -2.06 -4.30 0.59
C ALA A 214 -2.71 -3.97 -0.77
N ALA A 215 -3.77 -3.16 -0.77
CA ALA A 215 -4.39 -2.69 -2.01
C ALA A 215 -3.41 -1.89 -2.89
N LEU A 216 -2.64 -0.99 -2.29
CA LEU A 216 -1.61 -0.22 -3.01
C LEU A 216 -0.52 -1.12 -3.61
N ARG A 217 -0.17 -2.23 -2.95
CA ARG A 217 0.79 -3.21 -3.48
C ARG A 217 0.32 -3.83 -4.79
N ILE A 218 -0.95 -4.22 -4.86
CA ILE A 218 -1.54 -4.77 -6.10
C ILE A 218 -1.45 -3.74 -7.22
N TRP A 219 -1.84 -2.49 -6.96
CA TRP A 219 -1.78 -1.42 -7.94
C TRP A 219 -0.35 -1.08 -8.37
N ARG A 220 0.64 -1.19 -7.48
CA ARG A 220 2.06 -1.03 -7.80
C ARG A 220 2.51 -2.02 -8.87
N PHE A 221 2.16 -3.31 -8.75
CA PHE A 221 2.46 -4.30 -9.77
C PHE A 221 1.81 -3.96 -11.11
N LEU A 222 0.54 -3.58 -11.11
CA LEU A 222 -0.17 -3.18 -12.33
C LEU A 222 0.48 -1.96 -13.01
N LEU A 223 0.87 -0.97 -12.23
CA LEU A 223 1.56 0.22 -12.74
C LEU A 223 2.93 -0.12 -13.34
N VAL A 224 3.70 -1.01 -12.72
CA VAL A 224 5.01 -1.45 -13.23
C VAL A 224 4.85 -2.22 -14.55
N ILE A 225 3.87 -3.11 -14.64
CA ILE A 225 3.57 -3.82 -15.88
C ILE A 225 3.12 -2.84 -16.96
N GLY A 226 2.20 -1.93 -16.65
CA GLY A 226 1.76 -0.89 -17.57
C GLY A 226 2.89 0.01 -18.05
N ALA A 227 3.80 0.41 -17.14
CA ALA A 227 4.97 1.20 -17.45
C ALA A 227 5.88 0.53 -18.48
N SER A 228 5.98 -0.79 -18.46
CA SER A 228 6.77 -1.55 -19.43
C SER A 228 6.14 -1.67 -20.81
N LEU A 229 4.81 -1.51 -20.91
CA LEU A 229 4.07 -1.63 -22.16
C LEU A 229 3.92 -0.30 -22.90
N GLY A 230 3.69 0.79 -22.17
CA GLY A 230 3.39 2.09 -22.76
C GLY A 230 4.07 3.29 -22.07
N GLY A 231 5.13 3.04 -21.29
CA GLY A 231 5.88 4.10 -20.64
C GLY A 231 5.03 4.98 -19.71
N LEU A 232 5.34 6.26 -19.65
CA LEU A 232 4.62 7.21 -18.80
C LEU A 232 3.15 7.39 -19.21
N PHE A 233 2.81 7.20 -20.49
CA PHE A 233 1.43 7.28 -20.93
C PHE A 233 0.57 6.20 -20.28
N ALA A 234 1.05 4.96 -20.25
CA ALA A 234 0.32 3.87 -19.59
C ALA A 234 0.25 4.07 -18.06
N VAL A 235 1.30 4.60 -17.43
CA VAL A 235 1.28 4.95 -16.01
C VAL A 235 0.21 5.99 -15.71
N THR A 236 0.12 7.07 -16.53
CA THR A 236 -0.91 8.10 -16.34
C THR A 236 -2.32 7.57 -16.59
N ALA A 237 -2.52 6.73 -17.61
CA ALA A 237 -3.80 6.10 -17.90
C ALA A 237 -4.25 5.18 -16.75
N LEU A 238 -3.36 4.31 -16.24
CA LEU A 238 -3.66 3.45 -15.10
C LEU A 238 -3.90 4.25 -13.81
N THR A 239 -3.20 5.37 -13.62
CA THR A 239 -3.45 6.28 -12.51
C THR A 239 -4.84 6.91 -12.61
N ALA A 240 -5.27 7.32 -13.79
CA ALA A 240 -6.61 7.83 -14.00
C ALA A 240 -7.68 6.76 -13.71
N VAL A 241 -7.44 5.50 -14.09
CA VAL A 241 -8.31 4.37 -13.74
C VAL A 241 -8.34 4.14 -12.22
N LEU A 242 -7.19 4.18 -11.56
CA LEU A 242 -7.09 4.05 -10.09
C LEU A 242 -7.91 5.14 -9.39
N VAL A 243 -7.70 6.40 -9.77
CA VAL A 243 -8.43 7.54 -9.18
C VAL A 243 -9.92 7.44 -9.49
N GLY A 244 -10.29 7.06 -10.72
CA GLY A 244 -11.68 6.84 -11.11
C GLY A 244 -12.35 5.74 -10.28
N ARG A 245 -11.66 4.63 -10.05
CA ARG A 245 -12.13 3.55 -9.16
C ARG A 245 -12.28 4.04 -7.72
N LEU A 246 -11.28 4.72 -7.17
CA LEU A 246 -11.37 5.29 -5.82
C LEU A 246 -12.51 6.30 -5.66
N ALA A 247 -12.81 7.08 -6.70
CA ALA A 247 -13.90 8.05 -6.68
C ALA A 247 -15.29 7.42 -6.82
N GLN A 248 -15.38 6.20 -7.36
CA GLN A 248 -16.64 5.45 -7.49
C GLN A 248 -16.96 4.63 -6.24
N LEU A 249 -15.98 4.37 -5.35
CA LEU A 249 -16.21 3.60 -4.13
C LEU A 249 -17.12 4.39 -3.19
N GLU A 250 -18.34 3.91 -3.04
CA GLU A 250 -19.31 4.38 -2.06
C GLU A 250 -19.23 3.47 -0.82
N SER A 251 -18.95 4.06 0.32
CA SER A 251 -18.85 3.36 1.63
C SER A 251 -20.16 3.42 2.40
#